data_9e926c1f0e4105d956775c2412a40c55
#
_entry.id   9e926c1f0e4105d956775c2412a40c55
#
_cell.length_a   1.000
_cell.length_b   1.000
_cell.length_c   1.000
_cell.angle_alpha   90.00
_cell.angle_beta   90.00
_cell.angle_gamma   90.00
#
_symmetry.space_group_name_H-M   'P 1'
#
loop_
_entity.id
_entity.type
_entity.pdbx_description
1 polymer ?
#
loop_
_entity_poly.entity_id
_entity_poly.type
_entity_poly.pdbx_seq_one_letter_code
_entity_poly.pdbx_strand_id
1 'polypeptide(L)'
;MSVFCIGNINIRDFEKYLNSGYLENAARTITEYGGRYRVRGGQTTIIEGQPVLHRLVVIEYPSMESFENWYSSDAYAPWKKIRQELSETDFFVVEGLTAEESETIANPA
;
A
#
# COMPACT_ATOMS: atom_id res chain seq x y z
N MET A 1 15.19 -8.37 -0.95
CA MET A 1 14.14 -8.30 -2.01
C MET A 1 12.99 -7.42 -1.53
N SER A 2 12.71 -6.37 -2.27
CA SER A 2 11.59 -5.49 -1.95
C SER A 2 10.25 -6.20 -2.14
N VAL A 3 9.27 -5.81 -1.35
CA VAL A 3 7.88 -6.22 -1.54
C VAL A 3 7.01 -4.97 -1.72
N PHE A 4 5.91 -5.13 -2.43
CA PHE A 4 4.96 -4.06 -2.66
C PHE A 4 3.63 -4.41 -2.00
N CYS A 5 3.21 -3.58 -1.07
CA CYS A 5 1.91 -3.68 -0.43
C CYS A 5 0.92 -2.86 -1.26
N ILE A 6 -0.09 -3.52 -1.78
CA ILE A 6 -1.07 -2.90 -2.67
C ILE A 6 -2.42 -2.86 -1.95
N GLY A 7 -3.01 -1.68 -1.89
CA GLY A 7 -4.33 -1.49 -1.32
C GLY A 7 -5.28 -0.90 -2.34
N ASN A 8 -6.47 -1.48 -2.41
CA ASN A 8 -7.60 -0.92 -3.16
C ASN A 8 -8.65 -0.56 -2.10
N ILE A 9 -8.75 0.72 -1.79
CA ILE A 9 -9.45 1.21 -0.61
C ILE A 9 -10.76 1.87 -1.02
N ASN A 10 -11.86 1.19 -0.75
CA ASN A 10 -13.20 1.73 -0.97
C ASN A 10 -13.65 2.49 0.28
N ILE A 11 -13.53 3.81 0.26
CA ILE A 11 -13.85 4.68 1.38
C ILE A 11 -15.34 5.01 1.35
N ARG A 12 -16.05 4.75 2.46
CA ARG A 12 -17.50 4.98 2.56
C ARG A 12 -17.85 6.47 2.70
N ASP A 13 -17.08 7.20 3.49
CA ASP A 13 -17.27 8.62 3.76
C ASP A 13 -15.89 9.30 3.71
N PHE A 14 -15.62 9.94 2.59
CA PHE A 14 -14.31 10.52 2.32
C PHE A 14 -13.96 11.67 3.29
N GLU A 15 -14.95 12.50 3.65
CA GLU A 15 -14.74 13.59 4.60
C GLU A 15 -14.37 13.05 5.98
N LYS A 16 -15.08 12.04 6.44
CA LYS A 16 -14.78 11.39 7.72
C LYS A 16 -13.41 10.74 7.71
N TYR A 17 -13.05 10.12 6.59
CA TYR A 17 -11.72 9.51 6.40
C TYR A 17 -10.62 10.57 6.48
N LEU A 18 -10.79 11.71 5.80
CA LEU A 18 -9.83 12.81 5.85
C LEU A 18 -9.66 13.38 7.25
N ASN A 19 -10.76 13.47 8.01
CA ASN A 19 -10.75 14.04 9.36
C ASN A 19 -10.35 13.05 10.44
N SER A 20 -10.17 11.78 10.09
CA SER A 20 -9.84 10.72 11.06
C SER A 20 -8.40 10.77 11.57
N GLY A 21 -7.51 11.44 10.86
CA GLY A 21 -6.08 11.43 11.13
C GLY A 21 -5.34 10.24 10.53
N TYR A 22 -6.05 9.38 9.81
CA TYR A 22 -5.46 8.16 9.24
C TYR A 22 -4.30 8.48 8.28
N LEU A 23 -4.50 9.42 7.35
CA LEU A 23 -3.51 9.69 6.29
C LEU A 23 -2.15 10.07 6.86
N GLU A 24 -2.11 11.00 7.81
CA GLU A 24 -0.86 11.50 8.40
C GLU A 24 -0.20 10.42 9.27
N ASN A 25 -0.98 9.73 10.07
CA ASN A 25 -0.47 8.77 11.04
C ASN A 25 -0.06 7.45 10.38
N ALA A 26 -0.80 7.00 9.38
CA ALA A 26 -0.38 5.84 8.58
C ALA A 26 0.95 6.14 7.90
N ALA A 27 1.09 7.30 7.26
CA ALA A 27 2.33 7.70 6.59
C ALA A 27 3.52 7.72 7.55
N ARG A 28 3.32 8.25 8.75
CA ARG A 28 4.36 8.29 9.78
C ARG A 28 4.81 6.89 10.18
N THR A 29 3.88 6.00 10.47
CA THR A 29 4.22 4.63 10.87
C THR A 29 4.86 3.83 9.73
N ILE A 30 4.38 4.00 8.51
CA ILE A 30 4.97 3.36 7.32
C ILE A 30 6.44 3.73 7.19
N THR A 31 6.75 5.02 7.30
CA THR A 31 8.13 5.52 7.23
C THR A 31 9.00 4.96 8.34
N GLU A 32 8.49 4.88 9.56
CA GLU A 32 9.20 4.33 10.71
C GLU A 32 9.63 2.88 10.50
N TYR A 33 8.86 2.12 9.73
CA TYR A 33 9.16 0.71 9.44
C TYR A 33 9.82 0.49 8.07
N GLY A 34 10.36 1.54 7.50
CA GLY A 34 11.12 1.46 6.25
C GLY A 34 10.28 1.42 5.00
N GLY A 35 8.98 1.63 5.11
CA GLY A 35 8.07 1.68 3.97
C GLY A 35 8.17 3.01 3.23
N ARG A 36 7.76 3.00 1.97
CA ARG A 36 7.82 4.15 1.11
C ARG A 36 6.66 4.11 0.12
N TYR A 37 5.84 5.15 0.09
CA TYR A 37 4.78 5.25 -0.89
C TYR A 37 5.32 5.32 -2.32
N ARG A 38 4.75 4.50 -3.20
CA ARG A 38 5.00 4.56 -4.63
C ARG A 38 3.79 5.08 -5.38
N VAL A 39 2.59 4.81 -4.85
CA VAL A 39 1.32 5.36 -5.32
C VAL A 39 0.49 5.66 -4.09
N ARG A 40 -0.17 6.80 -4.08
CA ARG A 40 -1.01 7.23 -2.97
C ARG A 40 -2.24 7.96 -3.48
N GLY A 41 -3.20 7.18 -3.96
CA GLY A 41 -4.48 7.72 -4.41
C GLY A 41 -4.43 8.58 -5.65
N GLY A 42 -3.46 8.34 -6.54
CA GLY A 42 -3.35 9.05 -7.81
C GLY A 42 -4.49 8.67 -8.76
N GLN A 43 -4.69 9.51 -9.76
CA GLN A 43 -5.71 9.25 -10.78
C GLN A 43 -5.38 7.98 -11.54
N THR A 44 -6.40 7.11 -11.74
CA THR A 44 -6.26 5.89 -12.51
C THR A 44 -6.79 6.08 -13.93
N THR A 45 -6.17 5.41 -14.89
CA THR A 45 -6.62 5.35 -16.27
C THR A 45 -6.70 3.90 -16.68
N ILE A 46 -7.90 3.44 -17.03
CA ILE A 46 -8.12 2.05 -17.46
C ILE A 46 -7.81 1.95 -18.95
N ILE A 47 -6.88 1.07 -19.30
CA ILE A 47 -6.49 0.84 -20.70
C ILE A 47 -7.27 -0.33 -21.29
N GLU A 48 -7.46 -1.39 -20.52
CA GLU A 48 -8.21 -2.58 -20.93
C GLU A 48 -8.97 -3.15 -19.75
N GLY A 49 -10.09 -3.78 -20.02
CA GLY A 49 -10.86 -4.51 -19.02
C GLY A 49 -11.80 -3.62 -18.23
N GLN A 50 -12.34 -4.18 -17.17
CA GLN A 50 -13.30 -3.52 -16.29
C GLN A 50 -12.95 -3.76 -14.82
N PRO A 51 -11.75 -3.37 -14.39
CA PRO A 51 -11.39 -3.51 -12.97
C PRO A 51 -12.23 -2.58 -12.11
N VAL A 52 -12.57 -3.05 -10.92
CA VAL A 52 -13.26 -2.22 -9.92
C VAL A 52 -12.20 -1.55 -9.08
N LEU A 53 -11.85 -0.33 -9.42
CA LEU A 53 -10.79 0.43 -8.76
C LEU A 53 -11.38 1.52 -7.88
N HIS A 54 -10.86 1.62 -6.67
CA HIS A 54 -11.17 2.68 -5.72
C HIS A 54 -9.89 3.51 -5.50
N ARG A 55 -9.59 3.89 -4.26
CA ARG A 55 -8.34 4.58 -3.95
C ARG A 55 -7.20 3.56 -3.94
N LEU A 56 -6.25 3.69 -4.86
CA LEU A 56 -5.10 2.78 -4.92
C LEU A 56 -3.92 3.34 -4.15
N VAL A 57 -3.29 2.47 -3.38
CA VAL A 57 -2.05 2.76 -2.65
C VAL A 57 -1.06 1.66 -2.96
N VAL A 58 0.19 2.02 -3.20
CA VAL A 58 1.28 1.07 -3.33
C VAL A 58 2.40 1.53 -2.42
N ILE A 59 2.82 0.65 -1.52
CA ILE A 59 3.88 0.93 -0.56
C ILE A 59 4.97 -0.10 -0.76
N GLU A 60 6.19 0.37 -0.96
CA GLU A 60 7.35 -0.51 -1.06
C GLU A 60 7.99 -0.66 0.31
N TYR A 61 8.28 -1.91 0.70
CA TYR A 61 9.05 -2.24 1.88
C TYR A 61 10.31 -2.99 1.46
N PRO A 62 11.44 -2.83 2.19
CA PRO A 62 12.69 -3.49 1.83
C PRO A 62 12.62 -5.02 1.94
N SER A 63 11.66 -5.54 2.70
CA SER A 63 11.47 -6.98 2.88
C SER A 63 10.06 -7.28 3.35
N MET A 64 9.65 -8.54 3.24
CA MET A 64 8.38 -9.00 3.81
C MET A 64 8.36 -8.82 5.32
N GLU A 65 9.50 -9.04 5.98
CA GLU A 65 9.63 -8.85 7.43
C GLU A 65 9.32 -7.40 7.83
N SER A 66 9.84 -6.42 7.10
CA SER A 66 9.55 -5.01 7.36
C SER A 66 8.07 -4.70 7.23
N PHE A 67 7.42 -5.24 6.20
CA PHE A 67 5.97 -5.10 6.03
C PHE A 67 5.22 -5.72 7.20
N GLU A 68 5.53 -6.94 7.56
CA GLU A 68 4.86 -7.65 8.67
C GLU A 68 5.05 -6.92 9.99
N ASN A 69 6.25 -6.42 10.26
CA ASN A 69 6.53 -5.64 11.46
C ASN A 69 5.67 -4.38 11.53
N TRP A 70 5.49 -3.68 10.41
CA TRP A 70 4.61 -2.53 10.34
C TRP A 70 3.15 -2.91 10.55
N TYR A 71 2.67 -3.89 9.80
CA TYR A 71 1.25 -4.25 9.78
C TYR A 71 0.77 -4.75 11.15
N SER A 72 1.62 -5.45 11.89
CA SER A 72 1.31 -5.98 13.23
C SER A 72 1.77 -5.08 14.37
N SER A 73 2.31 -3.89 14.06
CA SER A 73 2.86 -3.00 15.10
C SER A 73 1.78 -2.37 15.96
N ASP A 74 2.14 -2.09 17.21
CA ASP A 74 1.29 -1.30 18.11
C ASP A 74 1.10 0.12 17.59
N ALA A 75 2.12 0.66 16.92
CA ALA A 75 2.07 2.00 16.34
C ALA A 75 0.99 2.14 15.28
N TYR A 76 0.82 1.11 14.42
CA TYR A 76 -0.19 1.13 13.37
C TYR A 76 -1.56 0.63 13.82
N ALA A 77 -1.64 -0.16 14.88
CA ALA A 77 -2.87 -0.84 15.30
C ALA A 77 -4.10 0.08 15.39
N PRO A 78 -4.06 1.26 16.03
CA PRO A 78 -5.24 2.12 16.09
C PRO A 78 -5.65 2.68 14.73
N TRP A 79 -4.69 2.97 13.88
CA TRP A 79 -4.94 3.51 12.54
C TRP A 79 -5.47 2.44 11.59
N LYS A 80 -4.95 1.22 11.69
CA LYS A 80 -5.47 0.07 10.96
C LYS A 80 -6.96 -0.15 11.27
N LYS A 81 -7.31 -0.07 12.54
CA LYS A 81 -8.71 -0.20 12.97
C LYS A 81 -9.59 0.88 12.35
N ILE A 82 -9.14 2.13 12.35
CA ILE A 82 -9.86 3.25 11.75
C ILE A 82 -10.07 3.00 10.25
N ARG A 83 -9.03 2.59 9.52
CA ARG A 83 -9.16 2.28 8.10
C ARG A 83 -10.18 1.16 7.86
N GLN A 84 -10.13 0.11 8.65
CA GLN A 84 -11.06 -1.01 8.54
C GLN A 84 -12.50 -0.61 8.83
N GLU A 85 -12.73 0.32 9.75
CA GLU A 85 -14.05 0.83 10.07
C GLU A 85 -14.60 1.76 9.00
N LEU A 86 -13.74 2.53 8.33
CA LEU A 86 -14.14 3.57 7.37
C LEU A 86 -14.08 3.12 5.91
N SER A 87 -13.63 1.90 5.64
CA SER A 87 -13.44 1.44 4.28
C SER A 87 -13.65 -0.06 4.14
N GLU A 88 -13.87 -0.49 2.91
CA GLU A 88 -13.72 -1.88 2.50
C GLU A 88 -12.46 -1.93 1.65
N THR A 89 -11.45 -2.64 2.10
CA THR A 89 -10.14 -2.63 1.49
C THR A 89 -9.68 -4.03 1.13
N ASP A 90 -9.26 -4.20 -0.12
CA ASP A 90 -8.46 -5.34 -0.52
C ASP A 90 -6.99 -4.94 -0.35
N PHE A 91 -6.26 -5.71 0.44
CA PHE A 91 -4.88 -5.40 0.79
C PHE A 91 -4.05 -6.66 0.61
N PHE A 92 -3.02 -6.58 -0.21
CA PHE A 92 -2.17 -7.74 -0.49
C PHE A 92 -0.74 -7.30 -0.76
N VAL A 93 0.18 -8.25 -0.71
CA VAL A 93 1.61 -7.99 -0.90
C VAL A 93 2.12 -8.87 -2.02
N VAL A 94 2.91 -8.28 -2.90
CA VAL A 94 3.57 -8.99 -3.99
C VAL A 94 5.07 -8.73 -3.95
N GLU A 95 5.85 -9.78 -4.17
CA GLU A 95 7.31 -9.66 -4.24
C GLU A 95 7.72 -8.89 -5.48
N GLY A 96 8.66 -7.96 -5.32
CA GLY A 96 9.22 -7.19 -6.43
C GLY A 96 10.43 -7.90 -7.04
N LEU A 97 10.80 -7.44 -8.21
CA LEU A 97 12.04 -7.84 -8.86
C LEU A 97 13.16 -6.88 -8.47
N THR A 98 14.38 -7.38 -8.39
CA THR A 98 15.56 -6.52 -8.35
C THR A 98 15.80 -5.97 -9.75
N ALA A 99 16.60 -4.90 -9.86
CA ALA A 99 17.00 -4.38 -11.16
C ALA A 99 17.71 -5.44 -11.99
N GLU A 100 18.56 -6.24 -11.36
CA GLU A 100 19.28 -7.33 -11.99
C GLU A 100 18.33 -8.42 -12.53
N GLU A 101 17.37 -8.84 -11.73
CA GLU A 101 16.37 -9.82 -12.15
C GLU A 101 15.55 -9.32 -13.34
N SER A 102 15.13 -8.06 -13.30
CA SER A 102 14.37 -7.44 -14.39
C SER A 102 15.20 -7.39 -15.67
N GLU A 103 16.48 -7.05 -15.57
CA GLU A 103 17.40 -7.00 -16.71
C GLU A 103 17.60 -8.39 -17.32
N THR A 104 17.74 -9.42 -16.50
CA THR A 104 17.90 -10.82 -16.95
C THR A 104 16.67 -11.29 -17.71
N ILE A 105 15.47 -10.93 -17.27
CA ILE A 105 14.21 -11.27 -17.94
C ILE A 105 14.11 -10.57 -19.30
N ALA A 106 14.48 -9.27 -19.35
CA ALA A 106 14.42 -8.48 -20.58
C ALA A 106 15.47 -8.89 -21.61
N ASN A 107 16.62 -9.39 -21.15
CA ASN A 107 17.75 -9.75 -22.02
C ASN A 107 18.23 -11.19 -21.71
N PRO A 108 17.40 -12.20 -21.98
CA PRO A 108 17.80 -13.58 -21.74
C PRO A 108 18.97 -13.96 -22.65
N ALA A 109 19.98 -14.58 -22.07
CA ALA A 109 21.18 -14.97 -22.79
C ALA A 109 20.90 -16.12 -23.77
#